data_f608e0d9a5558b8517f3a08960f2e09f
#
_entry.id   f608e0d9a5558b8517f3a08960f2e09f
#
_cell.length_a   1.000
_cell.length_b   1.000
_cell.length_c   1.000
_cell.angle_alpha   90.00
_cell.angle_beta   90.00
_cell.angle_gamma   90.00
#
_symmetry.space_group_name_H-M   'P 1'
#
loop_
_entity.id
_entity.type
_entity.pdbx_description
1 polymer ?
#
loop_
_entity_poly.entity_id
_entity_poly.type
_entity_poly.pdbx_seq_one_letter_code
_entity_poly.pdbx_strand_id
1 'polypeptide(L)'
;FQKALGVSKQWTMCDPQVHQNLMADWMRDYEPLIPPMLEGGIRAMIYAGENDFICNWLGNLRWVKAMEWSGQKGFNGESPQPFVVDQAGETDVIGGEVREYGLLSFVKISQAGHMVPMDQPRNALTMIERFVQGASIARGEKPVASEK
;
A
#
# COMPACT_ATOMS: atom_id res chain seq x y z
N PHE A 1 13.18 -18.88 12.27
CA PHE A 1 11.89 -18.18 12.44
C PHE A 1 11.11 -18.71 13.65
N GLN A 2 10.70 -20.00 13.69
CA GLN A 2 9.95 -20.62 14.80
C GLN A 2 10.65 -20.47 16.15
N LYS A 3 11.98 -20.76 16.20
CA LYS A 3 12.77 -20.60 17.42
C LYS A 3 12.79 -19.15 17.93
N ALA A 4 12.88 -18.18 17.03
CA ALA A 4 12.85 -16.75 17.38
C ALA A 4 11.49 -16.29 17.93
N LEU A 5 10.40 -16.94 17.50
CA LEU A 5 9.04 -16.67 17.99
C LEU A 5 8.64 -17.51 19.19
N GLY A 6 9.51 -18.43 19.68
CA GLY A 6 9.18 -19.36 20.78
C GLY A 6 8.06 -20.35 20.45
N VAL A 7 7.81 -20.63 19.14
CA VAL A 7 6.73 -21.48 18.67
C VAL A 7 7.28 -22.87 18.34
N SER A 8 6.65 -23.91 18.87
CA SER A 8 7.02 -25.32 18.64
C SER A 8 6.31 -25.94 17.43
N LYS A 9 5.21 -25.35 16.95
CA LYS A 9 4.47 -25.84 15.77
C LYS A 9 5.35 -25.74 14.53
N GLN A 10 5.39 -26.81 13.71
CA GLN A 10 6.07 -26.77 12.44
C GLN A 10 5.41 -25.74 11.51
N TRP A 11 6.21 -24.89 10.87
CA TRP A 11 5.71 -23.93 9.90
C TRP A 11 5.30 -24.62 8.60
N THR A 12 4.14 -24.24 8.07
CA THR A 12 3.61 -24.69 6.78
C THR A 12 3.19 -23.45 6.00
N MET A 13 3.66 -23.31 4.75
CA MET A 13 3.39 -22.13 3.92
C MET A 13 1.88 -21.95 3.64
N CYS A 14 1.20 -23.04 3.30
CA CYS A 14 -0.24 -23.05 3.03
C CYS A 14 -0.86 -24.16 3.89
N ASP A 15 -1.30 -23.81 5.09
CA ASP A 15 -1.97 -24.75 6.00
C ASP A 15 -3.43 -24.90 5.59
N PRO A 16 -3.87 -26.12 5.14
CA PRO A 16 -5.25 -26.33 4.70
C PRO A 16 -6.29 -26.07 5.78
N GLN A 17 -5.97 -26.31 7.06
CA GLN A 17 -6.89 -26.07 8.16
C GLN A 17 -7.12 -24.58 8.40
N VAL A 18 -6.05 -23.75 8.31
CA VAL A 18 -6.18 -22.29 8.38
C VAL A 18 -7.02 -21.78 7.22
N HIS A 19 -6.76 -22.26 6.00
CA HIS A 19 -7.55 -21.90 4.83
C HIS A 19 -9.04 -22.24 5.03
N GLN A 20 -9.34 -23.46 5.46
CA GLN A 20 -10.72 -23.91 5.70
C GLN A 20 -11.43 -23.07 6.77
N ASN A 21 -10.74 -22.73 7.85
CA ASN A 21 -11.31 -21.91 8.93
C ASN A 21 -11.61 -20.46 8.47
N LEU A 22 -10.90 -19.96 7.46
CA LEU A 22 -11.08 -18.61 6.92
C LEU A 22 -11.96 -18.55 5.67
N MET A 23 -12.52 -19.69 5.22
CA MET A 23 -13.37 -19.75 4.01
C MET A 23 -14.56 -18.80 4.05
N ALA A 24 -15.14 -18.56 5.23
CA ALA A 24 -16.27 -17.64 5.39
C ALA A 24 -15.90 -16.17 5.13
N ASP A 25 -14.62 -15.81 5.27
CA ASP A 25 -14.10 -14.47 5.04
C ASP A 25 -13.50 -14.27 3.66
N TRP A 26 -13.21 -15.36 2.94
CA TRP A 26 -12.40 -15.34 1.73
C TRP A 26 -12.90 -14.38 0.64
N MET A 27 -14.21 -14.31 0.44
CA MET A 27 -14.83 -13.51 -0.62
C MET A 27 -15.66 -12.35 -0.08
N ARG A 28 -15.45 -11.96 1.18
CA ARG A 28 -16.11 -10.78 1.73
C ARG A 28 -15.51 -9.50 1.15
N ASP A 29 -16.37 -8.54 0.88
CA ASP A 29 -15.96 -7.20 0.53
C ASP A 29 -15.61 -6.42 1.81
N TYR A 30 -14.34 -6.03 1.91
CA TYR A 30 -13.83 -5.24 3.04
C TYR A 30 -13.54 -3.77 2.65
N GLU A 31 -13.74 -3.41 1.38
CA GLU A 31 -13.60 -2.02 0.93
C GLU A 31 -14.45 -1.06 1.76
N PRO A 32 -15.71 -1.37 2.16
CA PRO A 32 -16.54 -0.46 2.94
C PRO A 32 -15.99 -0.11 4.34
N LEU A 33 -14.95 -0.79 4.82
CA LEU A 33 -14.29 -0.44 6.08
C LEU A 33 -13.28 0.72 5.95
N ILE A 34 -12.82 1.02 4.75
CA ILE A 34 -11.79 2.05 4.52
C ILE A 34 -12.35 3.47 4.64
N PRO A 35 -13.52 3.82 4.04
CA PRO A 35 -14.08 5.15 4.16
C PRO A 35 -14.21 5.64 5.61
N PRO A 36 -14.81 4.88 6.55
CA PRO A 36 -14.89 5.31 7.96
C PRO A 36 -13.53 5.55 8.62
N MET A 37 -12.48 4.83 8.21
CA MET A 37 -11.11 5.08 8.69
C MET A 37 -10.61 6.44 8.21
N LEU A 38 -10.78 6.74 6.92
CA LEU A 38 -10.38 8.03 6.34
C LEU A 38 -11.15 9.19 6.98
N GLU A 39 -12.46 9.06 7.14
CA GLU A 39 -13.31 10.07 7.81
C GLU A 39 -12.96 10.23 9.30
N GLY A 40 -12.46 9.17 9.94
CA GLY A 40 -11.95 9.18 11.31
C GLY A 40 -10.52 9.72 11.46
N GLY A 41 -9.90 10.21 10.39
CA GLY A 41 -8.55 10.76 10.41
C GLY A 41 -7.43 9.71 10.34
N ILE A 42 -7.73 8.48 9.99
CA ILE A 42 -6.75 7.39 9.87
C ILE A 42 -6.27 7.30 8.41
N ARG A 43 -4.96 7.38 8.21
CA ARG A 43 -4.37 7.21 6.88
C ARG A 43 -4.52 5.78 6.37
N ALA A 44 -4.78 5.64 5.08
CA ALA A 44 -4.79 4.37 4.39
C ALA A 44 -3.85 4.41 3.17
N MET A 45 -3.13 3.32 2.95
CA MET A 45 -2.28 3.15 1.78
C MET A 45 -2.56 1.79 1.14
N ILE A 46 -2.90 1.83 -0.14
CA ILE A 46 -3.04 0.65 -0.97
C ILE A 46 -1.82 0.60 -1.89
N TYR A 47 -1.13 -0.52 -1.95
CA TYR A 47 0.00 -0.67 -2.87
C TYR A 47 -0.06 -1.99 -3.64
N ALA A 48 0.52 -2.00 -4.83
CA ALA A 48 0.64 -3.20 -5.65
C ALA A 48 1.91 -3.16 -6.50
N GLY A 49 2.50 -4.32 -6.77
CA GLY A 49 3.58 -4.46 -7.73
C GLY A 49 3.08 -4.32 -9.16
N GLU A 50 3.87 -3.68 -10.01
CA GLU A 50 3.56 -3.45 -11.43
C GLU A 50 3.32 -4.76 -12.20
N ASN A 51 4.05 -5.82 -11.84
CA ASN A 51 4.03 -7.13 -12.48
C ASN A 51 3.16 -8.17 -11.74
N ASP A 52 2.42 -7.76 -10.71
CA ASP A 52 1.51 -8.66 -10.00
C ASP A 52 0.30 -9.01 -10.88
N PHE A 53 0.18 -10.28 -11.22
CA PHE A 53 -0.94 -10.76 -12.04
C PHE A 53 -2.21 -10.97 -11.23
N ILE A 54 -2.09 -11.56 -10.03
CA ILE A 54 -3.24 -11.93 -9.19
C ILE A 54 -3.85 -10.70 -8.54
N CYS A 55 -3.02 -9.92 -7.80
CA CYS A 55 -3.45 -8.69 -7.15
C CYS A 55 -3.01 -7.46 -7.97
N ASN A 56 -3.33 -7.48 -9.28
CA ASN A 56 -2.84 -6.50 -10.24
C ASN A 56 -3.21 -5.05 -9.87
N TRP A 57 -2.27 -4.15 -10.11
CA TRP A 57 -2.40 -2.74 -9.74
C TRP A 57 -3.59 -2.03 -10.43
N LEU A 58 -3.95 -2.43 -11.66
CA LEU A 58 -5.10 -1.83 -12.38
C LEU A 58 -6.42 -2.14 -11.68
N GLY A 59 -6.63 -3.41 -11.28
CA GLY A 59 -7.81 -3.81 -10.52
C GLY A 59 -7.88 -3.08 -9.18
N ASN A 60 -6.74 -3.02 -8.48
CA ASN A 60 -6.64 -2.29 -7.21
C ASN A 60 -6.94 -0.79 -7.40
N LEU A 61 -6.36 -0.12 -8.39
CA LEU A 61 -6.65 1.29 -8.65
C LEU A 61 -8.13 1.52 -9.02
N ARG A 62 -8.76 0.59 -9.74
CA ARG A 62 -10.18 0.71 -10.15
C ARG A 62 -11.10 0.73 -8.94
N TRP A 63 -10.97 -0.22 -8.02
CA TRP A 63 -11.83 -0.23 -6.83
C TRP A 63 -11.52 0.93 -5.90
N VAL A 64 -10.25 1.33 -5.72
CA VAL A 64 -9.88 2.52 -4.93
C VAL A 64 -10.53 3.79 -5.48
N LYS A 65 -10.57 3.94 -6.80
CA LYS A 65 -11.24 5.08 -7.45
C LYS A 65 -12.77 5.04 -7.36
N ALA A 66 -13.35 3.83 -7.31
CA ALA A 66 -14.79 3.63 -7.18
C ALA A 66 -15.28 3.77 -5.73
N MET A 67 -14.40 3.56 -4.75
CA MET A 67 -14.72 3.66 -3.32
C MET A 67 -15.35 5.00 -2.97
N GLU A 68 -16.53 4.96 -2.34
CA GLU A 68 -17.32 6.16 -1.98
C GLU A 68 -16.85 6.73 -0.63
N TRP A 69 -16.25 7.92 -0.65
CA TRP A 69 -15.83 8.68 0.52
C TRP A 69 -15.75 10.18 0.20
N SER A 70 -15.62 11.04 1.21
CA SER A 70 -15.67 12.51 1.03
C SER A 70 -14.58 13.05 0.09
N GLY A 71 -13.41 12.41 0.04
CA GLY A 71 -12.29 12.81 -0.81
C GLY A 71 -12.23 12.13 -2.18
N GLN A 72 -13.19 11.28 -2.56
CA GLN A 72 -13.17 10.50 -3.81
C GLN A 72 -12.94 11.37 -5.05
N LYS A 73 -13.66 12.47 -5.18
CA LYS A 73 -13.53 13.39 -6.32
C LYS A 73 -12.14 14.01 -6.39
N GLY A 74 -11.58 14.41 -5.24
CA GLY A 74 -10.22 14.92 -5.15
C GLY A 74 -9.19 13.89 -5.56
N PHE A 75 -9.26 12.69 -4.95
CA PHE A 75 -8.36 11.58 -5.30
C PHE A 75 -8.41 11.22 -6.79
N ASN A 76 -9.61 11.17 -7.38
CA ASN A 76 -9.79 10.88 -8.80
C ASN A 76 -9.26 11.99 -9.71
N GLY A 77 -9.25 13.24 -9.25
CA GLY A 77 -8.72 14.40 -9.96
C GLY A 77 -7.19 14.52 -9.94
N GLU A 78 -6.52 13.88 -8.96
CA GLU A 78 -5.07 13.91 -8.88
C GLU A 78 -4.43 13.16 -10.05
N SER A 79 -3.29 13.65 -10.51
CA SER A 79 -2.43 12.93 -11.46
C SER A 79 -1.42 12.07 -10.69
N PRO A 80 -1.07 10.86 -11.20
CA PRO A 80 0.01 10.10 -10.61
C PRO A 80 1.31 10.89 -10.61
N GLN A 81 2.06 10.82 -9.51
CA GLN A 81 3.37 11.44 -9.35
C GLN A 81 4.44 10.34 -9.30
N PRO A 82 5.67 10.61 -9.73
CA PRO A 82 6.78 9.69 -9.54
C PRO A 82 6.98 9.38 -8.05
N PHE A 83 7.10 8.11 -7.72
CA PHE A 83 7.60 7.67 -6.41
C PHE A 83 9.14 7.70 -6.46
N VAL A 84 9.72 8.76 -5.92
CA VAL A 84 11.16 9.01 -5.94
C VAL A 84 11.80 8.42 -4.69
N VAL A 85 12.84 7.62 -4.87
CA VAL A 85 13.61 7.00 -3.79
C VAL A 85 15.10 7.28 -3.98
N ASP A 86 15.82 7.37 -2.87
CA ASP A 86 17.27 7.41 -2.91
C ASP A 86 17.84 6.01 -2.80
N GLN A 87 18.71 5.63 -3.71
CA GLN A 87 19.47 4.39 -3.66
C GLN A 87 20.95 4.68 -3.45
N ALA A 88 21.69 3.72 -2.90
CA ALA A 88 23.10 3.92 -2.56
C ALA A 88 23.90 4.43 -3.78
N GLY A 89 24.33 5.70 -3.72
CA GLY A 89 25.10 6.37 -4.78
C GLY A 89 24.27 7.04 -5.89
N GLU A 90 22.94 6.88 -5.88
CA GLU A 90 22.03 7.50 -6.84
C GLU A 90 20.91 8.22 -6.10
N THR A 91 20.61 9.44 -6.52
CA THR A 91 19.46 10.23 -6.05
C THR A 91 18.34 10.24 -7.09
N ASP A 92 17.12 10.49 -6.65
CA ASP A 92 15.95 10.65 -7.51
C ASP A 92 15.63 9.43 -8.40
N VAL A 93 15.92 8.21 -7.92
CA VAL A 93 15.54 6.99 -8.63
C VAL A 93 14.02 6.82 -8.58
N ILE A 94 13.38 6.60 -9.74
CA ILE A 94 11.95 6.38 -9.81
C ILE A 94 11.63 4.91 -9.46
N GLY A 95 11.07 4.70 -8.27
CA GLY A 95 10.68 3.38 -7.76
C GLY A 95 9.25 2.97 -8.12
N GLY A 96 8.48 3.86 -8.74
CA GLY A 96 7.09 3.61 -9.10
C GLY A 96 6.30 4.89 -9.34
N GLU A 97 4.99 4.77 -9.17
CA GLU A 97 4.04 5.89 -9.25
C GLU A 97 3.16 5.92 -8.01
N VAL A 98 2.79 7.11 -7.57
CA VAL A 98 1.90 7.30 -6.44
C VAL A 98 0.80 8.31 -6.76
N ARG A 99 -0.39 8.05 -6.27
CA ARG A 99 -1.51 9.00 -6.26
C ARG A 99 -1.90 9.21 -4.80
N GLU A 100 -1.93 10.46 -4.36
CA GLU A 100 -2.25 10.81 -2.98
C GLU A 100 -3.30 11.93 -2.97
N TYR A 101 -4.28 11.79 -2.06
CA TYR A 101 -5.19 12.87 -1.74
C TYR A 101 -5.67 12.71 -0.29
N GLY A 102 -5.51 13.76 0.52
CA GLY A 102 -5.86 13.72 1.94
C GLY A 102 -5.14 12.58 2.67
N LEU A 103 -5.90 11.64 3.19
CA LEU A 103 -5.38 10.52 3.98
C LEU A 103 -5.23 9.22 3.17
N LEU A 104 -5.56 9.23 1.87
CA LEU A 104 -5.50 8.05 1.01
C LEU A 104 -4.32 8.14 0.03
N SER A 105 -3.53 7.07 -0.02
CA SER A 105 -2.45 6.90 -0.99
C SER A 105 -2.64 5.60 -1.77
N PHE A 106 -2.40 5.64 -3.07
CA PHE A 106 -2.27 4.46 -3.93
C PHE A 106 -0.87 4.43 -4.55
N VAL A 107 -0.15 3.31 -4.40
CA VAL A 107 1.24 3.19 -4.84
C VAL A 107 1.40 1.99 -5.77
N LYS A 108 1.89 2.24 -7.00
CA LYS A 108 2.35 1.21 -7.93
C LYS A 108 3.87 1.12 -7.85
N ILE A 109 4.39 -0.03 -7.44
CA ILE A 109 5.85 -0.25 -7.33
C ILE A 109 6.36 -0.89 -8.63
N SER A 110 7.29 -0.19 -9.29
CA SER A 110 7.89 -0.66 -10.53
C SER A 110 8.74 -1.91 -10.32
N GLN A 111 8.72 -2.81 -11.32
CA GLN A 111 9.51 -4.05 -11.35
C GLN A 111 9.28 -4.99 -10.15
N ALA A 112 8.14 -4.88 -9.47
CA ALA A 112 7.74 -5.77 -8.38
C ALA A 112 6.57 -6.64 -8.80
N GLY A 113 6.58 -7.91 -8.38
CA GLY A 113 5.44 -8.81 -8.44
C GLY A 113 4.64 -8.80 -7.13
N HIS A 114 4.05 -9.93 -6.78
CA HIS A 114 3.21 -10.08 -5.59
C HIS A 114 3.95 -9.83 -4.27
N MET A 115 5.21 -10.22 -4.21
CA MET A 115 6.06 -10.07 -3.04
C MET A 115 6.88 -8.77 -3.11
N VAL A 116 6.23 -7.61 -3.14
CA VAL A 116 6.88 -6.30 -3.31
C VAL A 116 8.10 -6.09 -2.39
N PRO A 117 8.05 -6.41 -1.08
CA PRO A 117 9.23 -6.23 -0.22
C PRO A 117 10.40 -7.17 -0.57
N MET A 118 10.12 -8.30 -1.22
CA MET A 118 11.17 -9.23 -1.67
C MET A 118 11.79 -8.76 -2.98
N ASP A 119 10.96 -8.28 -3.91
CA ASP A 119 11.39 -7.88 -5.24
C ASP A 119 12.05 -6.50 -5.24
N GLN A 120 11.51 -5.57 -4.44
CA GLN A 120 11.94 -4.17 -4.33
C GLN A 120 12.07 -3.74 -2.86
N PRO A 121 13.01 -4.31 -2.08
CA PRO A 121 13.09 -4.11 -0.64
C PRO A 121 13.33 -2.66 -0.25
N ARG A 122 14.13 -1.92 -1.02
CA ARG A 122 14.43 -0.51 -0.77
C ARG A 122 13.19 0.36 -0.97
N ASN A 123 12.50 0.16 -2.09
CA ASN A 123 11.28 0.91 -2.41
C ASN A 123 10.19 0.63 -1.36
N ALA A 124 10.02 -0.64 -0.97
CA ALA A 124 9.07 -1.03 0.07
C ALA A 124 9.38 -0.38 1.42
N LEU A 125 10.65 -0.38 1.84
CA LEU A 125 11.08 0.25 3.09
C LEU A 125 10.80 1.76 3.06
N THR A 126 11.25 2.47 2.02
CA THR A 126 11.03 3.91 1.86
C THR A 126 9.54 4.27 1.88
N MET A 127 8.72 3.49 1.17
CA MET A 127 7.27 3.67 1.14
C MET A 127 6.65 3.58 2.55
N ILE A 128 6.99 2.54 3.31
CA ILE A 128 6.47 2.34 4.67
C ILE A 128 6.99 3.40 5.64
N GLU A 129 8.27 3.75 5.58
CA GLU A 129 8.86 4.79 6.44
C GLU A 129 8.13 6.12 6.23
N ARG A 130 7.94 6.57 4.99
CA ARG A 130 7.20 7.80 4.67
C ARG A 130 5.76 7.72 5.15
N PHE A 131 5.09 6.58 4.95
CA PHE A 131 3.71 6.38 5.41
C PHE A 131 3.58 6.52 6.92
N VAL A 132 4.40 5.84 7.71
CA VAL A 132 4.31 5.89 9.19
C VAL A 132 4.75 7.24 9.76
N GLN A 133 5.61 7.98 9.06
CA GLN A 133 6.02 9.33 9.43
C GLN A 133 4.99 10.41 9.06
N GLY A 134 3.91 10.06 8.37
CA GLY A 134 2.92 11.02 7.90
C GLY A 134 3.40 11.90 6.75
N ALA A 135 4.49 11.50 6.08
CA ALA A 135 5.04 12.21 4.92
C ALA A 135 4.34 11.82 3.61
N SER A 136 4.50 12.64 2.56
CA SER A 136 4.13 12.25 1.20
C SER A 136 4.94 11.04 0.75
N ILE A 137 4.28 10.05 0.16
CA ILE A 137 4.95 8.87 -0.38
C ILE A 137 5.81 9.25 -1.59
N ALA A 138 5.37 10.22 -2.38
CA ALA A 138 6.07 10.62 -3.61
C ALA A 138 7.51 11.06 -3.35
N ARG A 139 7.73 12.02 -2.42
CA ARG A 139 9.05 12.62 -2.17
C ARG A 139 9.50 12.65 -0.72
N GLY A 140 8.68 12.18 0.23
CA GLY A 140 9.01 12.21 1.65
C GLY A 140 8.85 13.58 2.32
N GLU A 141 8.33 14.55 1.62
CA GLU A 141 8.04 15.86 2.18
C GLU A 141 6.87 15.75 3.18
N LYS A 142 7.01 16.37 4.35
CA LYS A 142 5.87 16.45 5.27
C LYS A 142 4.83 17.40 4.67
N PRO A 143 3.53 17.10 4.80
CA PRO A 143 2.50 18.06 4.41
C PRO A 143 2.77 19.38 5.10
N VAL A 144 2.76 20.47 4.35
CA VAL A 144 2.74 21.81 4.94
C VAL A 144 1.49 21.83 5.81
N ALA A 145 1.64 22.05 7.13
CA ALA A 145 0.53 22.15 8.03
C ALA A 145 -0.41 23.23 7.46
N SER A 146 -1.60 22.83 7.00
CA SER A 146 -2.62 23.80 6.65
C SER A 146 -2.99 24.52 7.94
N GLU A 147 -2.61 25.78 8.06
CA GLU A 147 -3.12 26.64 9.12
C GLU A 147 -4.65 26.56 9.06
N LYS A 148 -5.24 26.09 10.17
CA LYS A 148 -6.69 26.03 10.36
C LYS A 148 -7.24 27.42 10.66
#